data_2690987459113ca63ca694cf34af7413
#
_entry.id   2690987459113ca63ca694cf34af7413
#
_cell.length_a   1.000
_cell.length_b   1.000
_cell.length_c   1.000
_cell.angle_alpha   90.00
_cell.angle_beta   90.00
_cell.angle_gamma   90.00
#
_symmetry.space_group_name_H-M   'P 1'
#
loop_
_entity.id
_entity.type
_entity.pdbx_description
1 polymer ?
#
loop_
_entity_poly.entity_id
_entity_poly.type
_entity_poly.pdbx_seq_one_letter_code
_entity_poly.pdbx_strand_id
1 'polypeptide(L)'
;NPFGIEAIADCIAPLSNADPVVIGWDLAKRVDYAVGIAMDAEQQVCRFERFQQSWEVAEELIVAATGNVPAFVDSTGVGDPIVERLQRRGNYTGFHMSANRKQQLIEGLIVAIQRREIRFPDGPIRKELESFEFEYTATRVIYQASAGMHDDCVIALALAHDGLRNLPGQGVWLD
;
A
#
# COMPACT_ATOMS: atom_id res chain seq x y z
N ASN A 1 7.52 -0.40 -17.80
CA ASN A 1 7.25 -0.08 -16.39
C ASN A 1 6.34 1.15 -16.31
N PRO A 2 5.19 1.07 -15.62
CA PRO A 2 4.23 2.18 -15.59
C PRO A 2 4.69 3.37 -14.72
N PHE A 3 5.55 3.15 -13.73
CA PHE A 3 6.02 4.21 -12.84
C PHE A 3 7.17 5.03 -13.41
N GLY A 4 7.99 4.43 -14.25
CA GLY A 4 9.22 5.01 -14.76
C GLY A 4 10.42 4.78 -13.82
N ILE A 5 11.45 4.13 -14.33
CA ILE A 5 12.63 3.72 -13.52
C ILE A 5 13.34 4.93 -12.91
N GLU A 6 13.49 6.01 -13.66
CA GLU A 6 14.09 7.25 -13.17
C GLU A 6 13.24 7.89 -12.07
N ALA A 7 11.93 7.94 -12.26
CA ALA A 7 11.01 8.49 -11.27
C ALA A 7 11.03 7.69 -9.96
N ILE A 8 11.09 6.36 -10.04
CA ILE A 8 11.26 5.50 -8.86
C ILE A 8 12.55 5.85 -8.12
N ALA A 9 13.67 5.95 -8.85
CA ALA A 9 14.96 6.27 -8.25
C ALA A 9 14.96 7.63 -7.54
N ASP A 10 14.32 8.62 -8.11
CA ASP A 10 14.21 9.98 -7.54
C ASP A 10 13.35 10.03 -6.26
N CYS A 11 12.47 9.04 -6.05
CA CYS A 11 11.63 8.94 -4.87
C CYS A 11 12.29 8.21 -3.69
N ILE A 12 13.49 7.66 -3.86
CA ILE A 12 14.18 6.92 -2.82
C ILE A 12 14.65 7.88 -1.71
N ALA A 13 14.29 7.57 -0.47
CA ALA A 13 14.72 8.27 0.73
C ALA A 13 14.68 7.30 1.93
N PRO A 14 15.46 7.53 2.99
CA PRO A 14 15.35 6.70 4.19
C PRO A 14 13.96 6.81 4.83
N LEU A 15 13.63 5.87 5.72
CA LEU A 15 12.41 5.96 6.51
C LEU A 15 12.37 7.29 7.27
N SER A 16 11.23 7.97 7.21
CA SER A 16 11.01 9.20 7.99
C SER A 16 10.97 8.90 9.48
N ASN A 17 11.43 9.85 10.30
CA ASN A 17 11.30 9.80 11.76
C ASN A 17 9.99 10.44 12.27
N ALA A 18 9.19 11.00 11.37
CA ALA A 18 7.90 11.59 11.73
C ALA A 18 6.87 10.52 12.10
N ASP A 19 5.85 10.93 12.85
CA ASP A 19 4.76 10.03 13.23
C ASP A 19 3.94 9.59 12.02
N PRO A 20 3.51 8.33 11.96
CA PRO A 20 2.61 7.88 10.92
C PRO A 20 1.22 8.52 11.04
N VAL A 21 0.59 8.79 9.91
CA VAL A 21 -0.80 9.29 9.85
C VAL A 21 -1.75 8.32 9.16
N VAL A 22 -1.21 7.33 8.46
CA VAL A 22 -1.95 6.29 7.75
C VAL A 22 -1.08 5.06 7.59
N ILE A 23 -1.70 3.89 7.47
CA ILE A 23 -1.01 2.66 7.09
C ILE A 23 -1.84 1.87 6.07
N GLY A 24 -1.19 1.36 5.04
CA GLY A 24 -1.76 0.43 4.07
C GLY A 24 -1.26 -0.99 4.34
N TRP A 25 -2.16 -1.95 4.30
CA TRP A 25 -1.86 -3.37 4.49
C TRP A 25 -2.31 -4.20 3.31
N ASP A 26 -1.39 -4.94 2.72
CA ASP A 26 -1.69 -6.07 1.85
C ASP A 26 -1.52 -7.36 2.66
N LEU A 27 -2.64 -8.03 2.95
CA LEU A 27 -2.66 -9.21 3.81
C LEU A 27 -2.46 -10.49 3.01
N ALA A 28 -1.50 -11.27 3.45
CA ALA A 28 -1.10 -12.49 2.79
C ALA A 28 -2.20 -13.54 2.70
N LYS A 29 -2.34 -14.13 1.53
CA LYS A 29 -2.82 -15.50 1.40
C LYS A 29 -1.81 -16.44 2.06
N ARG A 30 -2.20 -17.66 2.38
CA ARG A 30 -1.52 -18.67 3.20
C ARG A 30 0.00 -18.76 3.16
N VAL A 31 0.67 -18.35 2.08
CA VAL A 31 2.13 -18.50 1.88
C VAL A 31 2.83 -17.21 1.45
N ASP A 32 2.08 -16.13 1.28
CA ASP A 32 2.63 -14.85 0.83
C ASP A 32 3.00 -13.96 2.01
N TYR A 33 3.69 -12.85 1.74
CA TYR A 33 4.02 -11.86 2.75
C TYR A 33 2.83 -10.97 3.08
N ALA A 34 2.61 -10.72 4.37
CA ALA A 34 1.85 -9.56 4.79
C ALA A 34 2.78 -8.35 4.75
N VAL A 35 2.35 -7.28 4.12
CA VAL A 35 3.12 -6.05 3.99
C VAL A 35 2.32 -4.87 4.52
N GLY A 36 2.90 -4.13 5.46
CA GLY A 36 2.35 -2.88 5.98
C GLY A 36 3.27 -1.72 5.69
N ILE A 37 2.73 -0.65 5.12
CA ILE A 37 3.47 0.57 4.81
C ILE A 37 2.75 1.75 5.43
N ALA A 38 3.40 2.44 6.38
CA ALA A 38 2.89 3.65 6.99
C ALA A 38 3.55 4.89 6.38
N MET A 39 2.78 5.93 6.21
CA MET A 39 3.24 7.23 5.71
C MET A 39 3.02 8.32 6.75
N ASP A 40 3.90 9.29 6.76
CA ASP A 40 3.75 10.54 7.50
C ASP A 40 2.91 11.57 6.72
N ALA A 41 2.67 12.73 7.32
CA ALA A 41 1.87 13.80 6.71
C ALA A 41 2.52 14.40 5.44
N GLU A 42 3.83 14.21 5.25
CA GLU A 42 4.59 14.70 4.09
C GLU A 42 4.67 13.67 2.96
N GLN A 43 3.89 12.60 3.02
CA GLN A 43 3.90 11.51 2.04
C GLN A 43 5.23 10.75 1.96
N GLN A 44 5.97 10.69 3.06
CA GLN A 44 7.16 9.85 3.19
C GLN A 44 6.86 8.61 4.02
N VAL A 45 7.32 7.45 3.55
CA VAL A 45 7.19 6.21 4.30
C VAL A 45 8.01 6.31 5.58
N CYS A 46 7.35 6.07 6.72
CA CYS A 46 7.93 6.14 8.05
C CYS A 46 7.97 4.79 8.77
N ARG A 47 7.25 3.79 8.26
CA ARG A 47 7.26 2.43 8.78
C ARG A 47 7.06 1.44 7.64
N PHE A 48 7.84 0.36 7.66
CA PHE A 48 7.75 -0.74 6.71
C PHE A 48 7.77 -2.06 7.45
N GLU A 49 6.72 -2.84 7.30
CA GLU A 49 6.57 -4.17 7.89
C GLU A 49 6.38 -5.21 6.79
N ARG A 50 7.10 -6.33 6.87
CA ARG A 50 6.98 -7.42 5.91
C ARG A 50 7.28 -8.73 6.61
N PHE A 51 6.30 -9.63 6.67
CA PHE A 51 6.46 -10.90 7.36
C PHE A 51 5.59 -12.01 6.77
N GLN A 52 6.00 -13.25 7.03
CA GLN A 52 5.21 -14.48 6.76
C GLN A 52 4.99 -15.19 8.08
N GLN A 53 3.76 -15.21 8.57
CA GLN A 53 3.42 -15.80 9.85
C GLN A 53 2.03 -16.45 9.79
N SER A 54 1.75 -17.35 10.75
CA SER A 54 0.38 -17.82 10.97
C SER A 54 -0.54 -16.63 11.28
N TRP A 55 -1.83 -16.80 11.03
CA TRP A 55 -2.76 -15.69 11.23
C TRP A 55 -2.78 -15.18 12.67
N GLU A 56 -2.68 -16.05 13.65
CA GLU A 56 -2.68 -15.68 15.07
C GLU A 56 -1.49 -14.74 15.40
N VAL A 57 -0.31 -15.04 14.87
CA VAL A 57 0.87 -14.19 15.03
C VAL A 57 0.75 -12.94 14.17
N ALA A 58 0.30 -13.06 12.92
CA ALA A 58 0.14 -11.94 11.99
C ALA A 58 -0.82 -10.88 12.55
N GLU A 59 -1.96 -11.27 13.11
CA GLU A 59 -2.93 -10.34 13.71
C GLU A 59 -2.26 -9.46 14.80
N GLU A 60 -1.48 -10.05 15.68
CA GLU A 60 -0.78 -9.30 16.73
C GLU A 60 0.29 -8.34 16.16
N LEU A 61 1.03 -8.78 15.15
CA LEU A 61 2.02 -7.91 14.47
C LEU A 61 1.34 -6.74 13.74
N ILE A 62 0.24 -7.00 13.05
CA ILE A 62 -0.54 -5.97 12.36
C ILE A 62 -1.07 -4.93 13.35
N VAL A 63 -1.68 -5.38 14.42
CA VAL A 63 -2.26 -4.48 15.44
C VAL A 63 -1.17 -3.64 16.11
N ALA A 64 -0.04 -4.25 16.47
CA ALA A 64 1.08 -3.54 17.07
C ALA A 64 1.66 -2.47 16.12
N ALA A 65 1.86 -2.81 14.85
CA ALA A 65 2.40 -1.90 13.86
C ALA A 65 1.43 -0.78 13.47
N THR A 66 0.13 -1.06 13.43
CA THR A 66 -0.91 -0.08 13.07
C THR A 66 -1.11 0.96 14.17
N GLY A 67 -1.11 0.54 15.42
CA GLY A 67 -1.41 1.46 16.53
C GLY A 67 -2.80 2.11 16.36
N ASN A 68 -2.87 3.42 16.50
CA ASN A 68 -4.12 4.19 16.44
C ASN A 68 -4.36 4.92 15.12
N VAL A 69 -3.49 4.73 14.12
CA VAL A 69 -3.67 5.40 12.83
C VAL A 69 -4.71 4.68 11.97
N PRO A 70 -5.40 5.40 11.06
CA PRO A 70 -6.28 4.77 10.09
C PRO A 70 -5.52 3.77 9.22
N ALA A 71 -6.06 2.56 9.10
CA ALA A 71 -5.49 1.47 8.31
C ALA A 71 -6.41 1.09 7.15
N PHE A 72 -5.84 0.93 5.99
CA PHE A 72 -6.53 0.51 4.76
C PHE A 72 -5.99 -0.84 4.33
N VAL A 73 -6.88 -1.81 4.20
CA VAL A 73 -6.51 -3.22 4.11
C VAL A 73 -7.06 -3.83 2.82
N ASP A 74 -6.18 -4.45 2.02
CA ASP A 74 -6.65 -5.34 0.96
C ASP A 74 -7.12 -6.66 1.58
N SER A 75 -8.42 -6.87 1.57
CA SER A 75 -9.09 -8.04 2.14
C SER A 75 -9.37 -9.14 1.14
N THR A 76 -9.02 -8.94 -0.14
CA THR A 76 -9.38 -9.86 -1.23
C THR A 76 -8.90 -11.29 -0.97
N GLY A 77 -7.69 -11.45 -0.41
CA GLY A 77 -7.09 -12.76 -0.16
C GLY A 77 -7.52 -13.44 1.13
N VAL A 78 -7.95 -12.68 2.14
CA VAL A 78 -8.22 -13.19 3.51
C VAL A 78 -9.71 -13.18 3.87
N GLY A 79 -10.52 -12.39 3.17
CA GLY A 79 -11.96 -12.32 3.36
C GLY A 79 -12.44 -11.46 4.53
N ASP A 80 -13.75 -11.27 4.58
CA ASP A 80 -14.41 -10.35 5.52
C ASP A 80 -14.24 -10.71 7.00
N PRO A 81 -14.24 -11.98 7.43
CA PRO A 81 -14.08 -12.31 8.86
C PRO A 81 -12.78 -11.78 9.47
N ILE A 82 -11.70 -11.79 8.71
CA ILE A 82 -10.40 -11.27 9.17
C ILE A 82 -10.44 -9.76 9.33
N VAL A 83 -11.01 -9.05 8.36
CA VAL A 83 -11.18 -7.61 8.43
C VAL A 83 -12.07 -7.22 9.61
N GLU A 84 -13.18 -7.92 9.84
CA GLU A 84 -14.07 -7.70 10.99
C GLU A 84 -13.35 -7.89 12.33
N ARG A 85 -12.46 -8.88 12.44
CA ARG A 85 -11.63 -9.07 13.64
C ARG A 85 -10.70 -7.87 13.88
N LEU A 86 -10.04 -7.39 12.82
CA LEU A 86 -9.18 -6.20 12.92
C LEU A 86 -9.98 -4.95 13.30
N GLN A 87 -11.18 -4.77 12.73
CA GLN A 87 -12.06 -3.64 13.04
C GLN A 87 -12.48 -3.56 14.51
N ARG A 88 -12.53 -4.69 15.20
CA ARG A 88 -12.78 -4.72 16.66
C ARG A 88 -11.57 -4.23 17.46
N ARG A 89 -10.39 -4.16 16.86
CA ARG A 89 -9.12 -3.83 17.51
C ARG A 89 -8.55 -2.47 17.11
N GLY A 90 -9.16 -1.77 16.16
CA GLY A 90 -8.67 -0.48 15.70
C GLY A 90 -9.43 0.07 14.50
N ASN A 91 -8.87 1.11 13.89
CA ASN A 91 -9.48 1.83 12.78
C ASN A 91 -9.05 1.22 11.43
N TYR A 92 -9.68 0.12 11.06
CA TYR A 92 -9.41 -0.60 9.81
C TYR A 92 -10.54 -0.45 8.82
N THR A 93 -10.21 -0.11 7.58
CA THR A 93 -11.13 -0.10 6.45
C THR A 93 -10.69 -1.15 5.45
N GLY A 94 -11.56 -2.13 5.17
CA GLY A 94 -11.30 -3.18 4.18
C GLY A 94 -11.64 -2.72 2.78
N PHE A 95 -10.78 -3.08 1.84
CA PHE A 95 -11.02 -2.91 0.41
C PHE A 95 -11.08 -4.26 -0.28
N HIS A 96 -12.16 -4.49 -0.99
CA HIS A 96 -12.23 -5.58 -1.94
C HIS A 96 -11.64 -5.11 -3.27
N MET A 97 -10.51 -5.70 -3.66
CA MET A 97 -9.73 -5.23 -4.81
C MET A 97 -10.29 -5.76 -6.12
N SER A 98 -11.36 -5.11 -6.62
CA SER A 98 -11.83 -5.33 -7.99
C SER A 98 -10.79 -4.84 -9.00
N ALA A 99 -10.87 -5.30 -10.24
CA ALA A 99 -9.95 -4.88 -11.29
C ALA A 99 -9.97 -3.35 -11.50
N ASN A 100 -11.15 -2.73 -11.47
CA ASN A 100 -11.28 -1.28 -11.59
C ASN A 100 -10.69 -0.55 -10.38
N ARG A 101 -10.90 -1.06 -9.18
CA ARG A 101 -10.35 -0.48 -7.96
C ARG A 101 -8.82 -0.55 -7.96
N LYS A 102 -8.26 -1.70 -8.32
CA LYS A 102 -6.80 -1.87 -8.45
C LYS A 102 -6.23 -0.88 -9.47
N GLN A 103 -6.88 -0.76 -10.63
CA GLN A 103 -6.44 0.20 -11.66
C GLN A 103 -6.41 1.63 -11.12
N GLN A 104 -7.46 2.09 -10.45
CA GLN A 104 -7.53 3.43 -9.87
C GLN A 104 -6.44 3.68 -8.82
N LEU A 105 -6.21 2.72 -7.92
CA LEU A 105 -5.17 2.81 -6.90
C LEU A 105 -3.77 2.91 -7.51
N ILE A 106 -3.47 2.06 -8.47
CA ILE A 106 -2.16 2.05 -9.14
C ILE A 106 -1.96 3.33 -9.97
N GLU A 107 -2.96 3.80 -10.68
CA GLU A 107 -2.87 5.05 -11.45
C GLU A 107 -2.62 6.26 -10.54
N GLY A 108 -3.24 6.32 -9.37
CA GLY A 108 -2.94 7.34 -8.36
C GLY A 108 -1.49 7.29 -7.89
N LEU A 109 -0.97 6.10 -7.64
CA LEU A 109 0.42 5.91 -7.24
C LEU A 109 1.40 6.27 -8.37
N ILE A 110 1.08 5.93 -9.62
CA ILE A 110 1.87 6.31 -10.80
C ILE A 110 2.05 7.83 -10.85
N VAL A 111 0.96 8.57 -10.73
CA VAL A 111 0.99 10.03 -10.75
C VAL A 111 1.86 10.59 -9.62
N ALA A 112 1.71 10.06 -8.40
CA ALA A 112 2.49 10.50 -7.24
C ALA A 112 4.00 10.27 -7.43
N ILE A 113 4.39 9.11 -7.97
CA ILE A 113 5.80 8.79 -8.24
C ILE A 113 6.34 9.66 -9.37
N GLN A 114 5.61 9.81 -10.48
CA GLN A 114 6.04 10.62 -11.61
C GLN A 114 6.22 12.10 -11.24
N ARG A 115 5.41 12.60 -10.31
CA ARG A 115 5.52 13.96 -9.77
C ARG A 115 6.50 14.10 -8.61
N ARG A 116 7.14 13.02 -8.15
CA ARG A 116 8.04 13.01 -6.98
C ARG A 116 7.37 13.53 -5.71
N GLU A 117 6.10 13.27 -5.56
CA GLU A 117 5.29 13.68 -4.40
C GLU A 117 5.42 12.71 -3.21
N ILE A 118 5.98 11.53 -3.43
CA ILE A 118 6.09 10.45 -2.45
C ILE A 118 7.56 10.09 -2.25
N ARG A 119 7.90 9.60 -1.04
CA ARG A 119 9.24 9.09 -0.71
C ARG A 119 9.13 7.73 -0.04
N PHE A 120 10.00 6.82 -0.40
CA PHE A 120 10.05 5.47 0.17
C PHE A 120 11.48 4.94 0.22
N PRO A 121 11.78 3.98 1.14
CA PRO A 121 13.13 3.44 1.27
C PRO A 121 13.49 2.54 0.09
N ASP A 122 14.79 2.40 -0.14
CA ASP A 122 15.34 1.39 -1.05
C ASP A 122 15.05 -0.03 -0.52
N GLY A 123 15.13 -1.03 -1.38
CA GLY A 123 14.91 -2.43 -1.02
C GLY A 123 13.66 -3.03 -1.66
N PRO A 124 12.83 -3.80 -0.91
CA PRO A 124 11.70 -4.53 -1.49
C PRO A 124 10.68 -3.65 -2.21
N ILE A 125 10.37 -2.47 -1.68
CA ILE A 125 9.42 -1.54 -2.32
C ILE A 125 9.93 -1.15 -3.71
N ARG A 126 11.19 -0.71 -3.80
CA ARG A 126 11.81 -0.35 -5.08
C ARG A 126 11.81 -1.51 -6.06
N LYS A 127 12.23 -2.70 -5.62
CA LYS A 127 12.30 -3.90 -6.47
C LYS A 127 10.96 -4.25 -7.10
N GLU A 128 9.90 -4.21 -6.30
CA GLU A 128 8.56 -4.50 -6.80
C GLU A 128 8.06 -3.42 -7.76
N LEU A 129 8.27 -2.13 -7.45
CA LEU A 129 7.93 -1.04 -8.36
C LEU A 129 8.66 -1.15 -9.70
N GLU A 130 9.95 -1.46 -9.69
CA GLU A 130 10.76 -1.60 -10.91
C GLU A 130 10.32 -2.79 -11.77
N SER A 131 9.82 -3.87 -11.13
CA SER A 131 9.36 -5.08 -11.82
C SER A 131 7.89 -5.03 -12.26
N PHE A 132 7.17 -3.97 -11.92
CA PHE A 132 5.75 -3.85 -12.22
C PHE A 132 5.52 -3.59 -13.70
N GLU A 133 4.48 -4.22 -14.25
CA GLU A 133 4.15 -4.17 -15.67
C GLU A 133 2.71 -3.73 -15.89
N PHE A 134 2.41 -3.32 -17.11
CA PHE A 134 1.04 -3.07 -17.52
C PHE A 134 0.76 -3.71 -18.88
N GLU A 135 -0.48 -4.08 -19.08
CA GLU A 135 -0.97 -4.67 -20.32
C GLU A 135 -2.29 -3.99 -20.72
N TYR A 136 -2.38 -3.61 -21.98
CA TYR A 136 -3.63 -3.10 -22.54
C TYR A 136 -4.51 -4.26 -22.99
N THR A 137 -5.75 -4.27 -22.53
CA THR A 137 -6.80 -5.14 -23.06
C THR A 137 -7.81 -4.31 -23.84
N ALA A 138 -8.81 -4.97 -24.48
CA ALA A 138 -9.84 -4.26 -25.22
C ALA A 138 -10.67 -3.29 -24.37
N THR A 139 -10.73 -3.48 -23.04
CA THR A 139 -11.63 -2.74 -22.15
C THR A 139 -10.95 -2.00 -21.02
N ARG A 140 -9.67 -2.33 -20.71
CA ARG A 140 -8.96 -1.76 -19.54
C ARG A 140 -7.45 -1.95 -19.62
N VAL A 141 -6.76 -1.31 -18.69
CA VAL A 141 -5.35 -1.55 -18.42
C VAL A 141 -5.25 -2.52 -17.24
N ILE A 142 -4.43 -3.55 -17.36
CA ILE A 142 -4.11 -4.48 -16.29
C ILE A 142 -2.73 -4.14 -15.76
N TYR A 143 -2.62 -3.94 -14.45
CA TYR A 143 -1.35 -3.70 -13.75
C TYR A 143 -1.01 -4.92 -12.89
N GLN A 144 0.20 -5.42 -12.99
CA GLN A 144 0.62 -6.63 -12.28
C GLN A 144 2.13 -6.70 -12.10
N ALA A 145 2.56 -7.53 -11.15
CA ALA A 145 3.96 -7.89 -11.04
C ALA A 145 4.38 -8.74 -12.25
N SER A 146 5.63 -8.61 -12.67
CA SER A 146 6.24 -9.51 -13.66
C SER A 146 6.20 -10.95 -13.17
N ALA A 147 6.24 -11.91 -14.08
CA ALA A 147 6.19 -13.34 -13.75
C ALA A 147 7.25 -13.71 -12.70
N GLY A 148 6.80 -14.37 -11.62
CA GLY A 148 7.65 -14.78 -10.50
C GLY A 148 8.01 -13.67 -9.51
N MET A 149 7.49 -12.46 -9.68
CA MET A 149 7.67 -11.33 -8.78
C MET A 149 6.40 -11.10 -7.92
N HIS A 150 6.56 -10.33 -6.84
CA HIS A 150 5.47 -9.94 -5.94
C HIS A 150 5.00 -8.52 -6.21
N ASP A 151 3.78 -8.19 -5.79
CA ASP A 151 3.22 -6.84 -5.84
C ASP A 151 2.67 -6.36 -4.48
N ASP A 152 2.98 -7.09 -3.42
CA ASP A 152 2.47 -6.83 -2.06
C ASP A 152 2.87 -5.44 -1.54
N CYS A 153 4.13 -5.04 -1.77
CA CYS A 153 4.60 -3.71 -1.40
C CYS A 153 3.96 -2.61 -2.25
N VAL A 154 3.74 -2.86 -3.53
CA VAL A 154 3.09 -1.90 -4.43
C VAL A 154 1.65 -1.66 -3.99
N ILE A 155 0.92 -2.71 -3.67
CA ILE A 155 -0.47 -2.61 -3.19
C ILE A 155 -0.54 -1.91 -1.83
N ALA A 156 0.30 -2.29 -0.86
CA ALA A 156 0.34 -1.65 0.44
C ALA A 156 0.68 -0.15 0.34
N LEU A 157 1.64 0.21 -0.50
CA LEU A 157 2.02 1.60 -0.76
C LEU A 157 0.88 2.39 -1.42
N ALA A 158 0.21 1.79 -2.41
CA ALA A 158 -0.92 2.41 -3.09
C ALA A 158 -2.10 2.66 -2.13
N LEU A 159 -2.39 1.71 -1.25
CA LEU A 159 -3.42 1.85 -0.22
C LEU A 159 -3.08 2.95 0.78
N ALA A 160 -1.84 3.03 1.25
CA ALA A 160 -1.40 4.09 2.15
C ALA A 160 -1.51 5.47 1.49
N HIS A 161 -1.06 5.59 0.25
CA HIS A 161 -1.15 6.83 -0.53
C HIS A 161 -2.60 7.27 -0.75
N ASP A 162 -3.46 6.36 -1.21
CA ASP A 162 -4.89 6.65 -1.43
C ASP A 162 -5.58 7.01 -0.11
N GLY A 163 -5.29 6.27 0.95
CA GLY A 163 -5.81 6.51 2.29
C GLY A 163 -5.42 7.89 2.83
N LEU A 164 -4.17 8.29 2.67
CA LEU A 164 -3.70 9.61 3.09
C LEU A 164 -4.45 10.75 2.39
N ARG A 165 -4.71 10.62 1.10
CA ARG A 165 -5.44 11.62 0.31
C ARG A 165 -6.91 11.75 0.70
N ASN A 166 -7.50 10.70 1.27
CA ASN A 166 -8.91 10.63 1.61
C ASN A 166 -9.18 10.73 3.13
N LEU A 167 -8.17 11.07 3.94
CA LEU A 167 -8.35 11.27 5.37
C LEU A 167 -9.24 12.50 5.65
N PRO A 168 -10.14 12.44 6.67
CA PRO A 168 -10.86 13.61 7.13
C PRO A 168 -9.88 14.71 7.57
N GLY A 169 -10.09 15.94 7.10
CA GLY A 169 -9.22 17.09 7.37
C GLY A 169 -8.05 17.26 6.40
N GLN A 170 -7.80 16.29 5.53
CA GLN A 170 -6.90 16.43 4.37
C GLN A 170 -7.68 16.88 3.11
N GLY A 171 -8.94 17.23 3.30
CA GLY A 171 -9.81 17.64 2.22
C GLY A 171 -9.26 18.84 1.46
N VAL A 172 -9.34 18.77 0.14
CA VAL A 172 -9.20 19.92 -0.73
C VAL A 172 -10.17 20.99 -0.21
N TRP A 173 -9.62 22.09 0.29
CA TRP A 173 -10.42 23.27 0.56
C TRP A 173 -10.92 23.76 -0.80
N LEU A 174 -12.15 23.40 -1.12
CA LEU A 174 -12.85 24.03 -2.21
C LEU A 174 -13.28 25.41 -1.72
N ASP A 175 -12.51 26.38 -2.10
CA ASP A 175 -12.96 27.76 -2.00
C ASP A 175 -14.08 28.02 -3.02
#